data_966bc267df8e5cf355f47c95664d2361
#
_entry.id   966bc267df8e5cf355f47c95664d2361
#
_cell.length_a   1.000
_cell.length_b   1.000
_cell.length_c   1.000
_cell.angle_alpha   90.00
_cell.angle_beta   90.00
_cell.angle_gamma   90.00
#
_symmetry.space_group_name_H-M   'P 1'
#
loop_
_entity.id
_entity.type
_entity.pdbx_description
1 polymer ?
#
loop_
_entity_poly.entity_id
_entity_poly.type
_entity_poly.pdbx_seq_one_letter_code
_entity_poly.pdbx_strand_id
1 'polypeptide(L)'
;MTAPLTPETKLPKVGTTIFTVMSALAAETGADVKHVTVRNQRSRWGSCSANGTISLNWRLVQTPDFVRDYIIYHELMHLREMNHSARFWARVAEVCPGWQDAERWIKRNGSVIGL
;
A
#
# COMPACT_ATOMS: atom_id res chain seq x y z
N MET A 1 23.51 -12.98 -11.94
CA MET A 1 23.48 -12.02 -12.22
C MET A 1 22.62 -11.31 -11.80
N THR A 2 22.55 -10.58 -11.81
CA THR A 2 21.75 -9.98 -11.35
C THR A 2 21.09 -9.25 -12.16
N ALA A 3 20.23 -9.45 -12.48
CA ALA A 3 19.49 -8.75 -13.23
C ALA A 3 19.11 -7.51 -12.81
N PRO A 4 19.48 -7.11 -11.81
CA PRO A 4 18.87 -5.97 -11.25
C PRO A 4 18.97 -4.75 -12.06
N LEU A 5 19.74 -4.71 -13.01
CA LEU A 5 19.89 -3.47 -13.70
C LEU A 5 19.15 -3.43 -14.98
N THR A 6 17.99 -4.01 -15.02
CA THR A 6 17.15 -3.89 -16.19
C THR A 6 16.62 -2.48 -16.28
N PRO A 7 16.18 -2.04 -17.43
CA PRO A 7 15.56 -0.74 -17.57
C PRO A 7 14.38 -0.54 -16.64
N GLU A 8 13.61 -1.58 -16.43
CA GLU A 8 12.48 -1.49 -15.51
C GLU A 8 12.93 -1.21 -14.09
N THR A 9 14.08 -1.77 -13.72
CA THR A 9 14.62 -1.52 -12.41
C THR A 9 15.05 -0.08 -12.25
N LYS A 10 15.63 0.49 -13.29
CA LYS A 10 16.09 1.86 -13.20
C LYS A 10 14.96 2.85 -13.30
N LEU A 11 14.03 2.62 -14.19
CA LEU A 11 12.95 3.56 -14.42
C LEU A 11 11.64 2.83 -14.50
N PRO A 12 11.22 2.23 -13.40
CA PRO A 12 9.98 1.48 -13.40
C PRO A 12 8.80 2.41 -13.61
N LYS A 13 7.81 1.93 -14.30
CA LYS A 13 6.56 2.66 -14.41
C LYS A 13 5.89 2.63 -13.06
N VAL A 14 5.19 3.69 -12.75
CA VAL A 14 4.51 3.85 -11.48
C VAL A 14 3.65 2.64 -11.12
N GLY A 15 2.79 2.22 -12.04
CA GLY A 15 1.93 1.08 -11.78
C GLY A 15 2.72 -0.20 -11.53
N THR A 16 3.80 -0.40 -12.28
CA THR A 16 4.61 -1.59 -12.13
C THR A 16 5.22 -1.66 -10.75
N THR A 17 5.74 -0.54 -10.25
CA THR A 17 6.33 -0.50 -8.92
C THR A 17 5.30 -0.86 -7.85
N ILE A 18 4.13 -0.25 -7.94
CA ILE A 18 3.07 -0.49 -6.96
C ILE A 18 2.60 -1.94 -7.01
N PHE A 19 2.39 -2.49 -8.21
CA PHE A 19 1.96 -3.88 -8.33
C PHE A 19 2.99 -4.85 -7.79
N THR A 20 4.28 -4.58 -8.02
CA THR A 20 5.34 -5.43 -7.52
C THR A 20 5.34 -5.49 -6.00
N VAL A 21 5.25 -4.32 -5.36
CA VAL A 21 5.24 -4.26 -3.91
C VAL A 21 3.96 -4.89 -3.36
N MET A 22 2.82 -4.59 -3.98
CA MET A 22 1.55 -5.16 -3.56
C MET A 22 1.59 -6.69 -3.60
N SER A 23 2.13 -7.25 -4.67
CA SER A 23 2.22 -8.69 -4.82
C SER A 23 3.10 -9.31 -3.74
N ALA A 24 4.23 -8.67 -3.44
CA ALA A 24 5.13 -9.16 -2.41
C ALA A 24 4.48 -9.14 -1.04
N LEU A 25 3.82 -8.04 -0.70
CA LEU A 25 3.20 -7.90 0.61
C LEU A 25 1.95 -8.78 0.75
N ALA A 26 1.21 -8.97 -0.33
CA ALA A 26 0.07 -9.88 -0.32
C ALA A 26 0.53 -11.31 -0.05
N ALA A 27 1.62 -11.73 -0.70
CA ALA A 27 2.18 -13.06 -0.48
C ALA A 27 2.66 -13.22 0.95
N GLU A 28 3.32 -12.18 1.48
CA GLU A 28 3.85 -12.21 2.83
C GLU A 28 2.75 -12.38 3.88
N THR A 29 1.62 -11.70 3.67
CA THR A 29 0.53 -11.70 4.65
C THR A 29 -0.49 -12.80 4.40
N GLY A 30 -0.40 -13.50 3.29
CA GLY A 30 -1.39 -14.51 2.93
C GLY A 30 -2.74 -13.92 2.52
N ALA A 31 -2.78 -12.64 2.17
CA ALA A 31 -4.03 -11.99 1.81
C ALA A 31 -4.51 -12.45 0.44
N ASP A 32 -5.82 -12.64 0.31
CA ASP A 32 -6.42 -13.10 -0.94
C ASP A 32 -6.95 -11.91 -1.73
N VAL A 33 -6.09 -11.29 -2.52
CA VAL A 33 -6.45 -10.12 -3.32
C VAL A 33 -6.99 -10.59 -4.66
N LYS A 34 -8.21 -10.16 -4.99
CA LYS A 34 -8.83 -10.55 -6.26
C LYS A 34 -8.43 -9.63 -7.39
N HIS A 35 -8.41 -8.32 -7.14
CA HIS A 35 -8.04 -7.35 -8.15
C HIS A 35 -7.29 -6.20 -7.51
N VAL A 36 -6.34 -5.63 -8.26
CA VAL A 36 -5.61 -4.44 -7.84
C VAL A 36 -5.70 -3.42 -8.96
N THR A 37 -6.06 -2.18 -8.61
CA THR A 37 -6.04 -1.09 -9.57
C THR A 37 -5.19 0.04 -9.03
N VAL A 38 -4.56 0.79 -9.93
CA VAL A 38 -3.80 1.98 -9.58
C VAL A 38 -4.52 3.16 -10.22
N ARG A 39 -4.89 4.13 -9.40
CA ARG A 39 -5.74 5.22 -9.85
C ARG A 39 -5.18 6.57 -9.44
N ASN A 40 -5.70 7.62 -10.08
CA ASN A 40 -5.42 8.99 -9.71
C ASN A 40 -6.53 9.45 -8.79
N GLN A 41 -6.36 9.24 -7.49
CA GLN A 41 -7.37 9.61 -6.50
C GLN A 41 -6.97 10.88 -5.80
N ARG A 42 -7.94 11.72 -5.46
CA ARG A 42 -7.66 13.00 -4.83
C ARG A 42 -7.70 12.96 -3.31
N SER A 43 -8.56 12.12 -2.75
CA SER A 43 -8.78 12.15 -1.31
C SER A 43 -8.40 10.89 -0.59
N ARG A 44 -7.85 9.90 -1.26
CA ARG A 44 -7.47 8.65 -0.61
C ARG A 44 -6.16 8.16 -1.10
N TRP A 45 -5.41 7.51 -0.22
CA TRP A 45 -4.21 6.80 -0.62
C TRP A 45 -4.54 5.44 -1.17
N GLY A 46 -5.63 4.83 -0.69
CA GLY A 46 -6.06 3.54 -1.15
C GLY A 46 -7.44 3.21 -0.64
N SER A 47 -8.00 2.11 -1.11
CA SER A 47 -9.28 1.59 -0.65
C SER A 47 -9.35 0.09 -0.88
N CYS A 48 -10.23 -0.56 -0.14
CA CYS A 48 -10.45 -1.99 -0.27
C CYS A 48 -11.94 -2.26 -0.24
N SER A 49 -12.42 -3.04 -1.21
CA SER A 49 -13.83 -3.41 -1.21
C SER A 49 -14.00 -4.83 -0.67
N ALA A 50 -15.21 -5.14 -0.24
CA ALA A 50 -15.50 -6.45 0.34
C ALA A 50 -15.30 -7.59 -0.65
N ASN A 51 -15.33 -7.30 -1.96
CA ASN A 51 -15.15 -8.36 -2.94
C ASN A 51 -13.67 -8.64 -3.27
N GLY A 52 -12.75 -8.04 -2.54
CA GLY A 52 -11.34 -8.34 -2.73
C GLY A 52 -10.60 -7.41 -3.68
N THR A 53 -11.21 -6.30 -4.07
CA THR A 53 -10.55 -5.32 -4.94
C THR A 53 -9.84 -4.27 -4.11
N ILE A 54 -8.56 -4.06 -4.37
CA ILE A 54 -7.79 -3.01 -3.71
C ILE A 54 -7.42 -1.98 -4.76
N SER A 55 -7.72 -0.72 -4.47
CA SER A 55 -7.35 0.40 -5.32
C SER A 55 -6.30 1.22 -4.61
N LEU A 56 -5.24 1.56 -5.32
CA LEU A 56 -4.12 2.32 -4.74
C LEU A 56 -3.88 3.58 -5.55
N ASN A 57 -3.49 4.63 -4.86
CA ASN A 57 -3.18 5.89 -5.51
C ASN A 57 -1.78 5.81 -6.11
N TRP A 58 -1.63 6.23 -7.37
CA TRP A 58 -0.32 6.18 -8.01
C TRP A 58 0.72 7.00 -7.26
N ARG A 59 0.27 7.99 -6.49
CA ARG A 59 1.20 8.85 -5.75
C ARG A 59 1.93 8.14 -4.62
N LEU A 60 1.59 6.88 -4.36
CA LEU A 60 2.34 6.10 -3.39
C LEU A 60 3.83 6.01 -3.74
N VAL A 61 4.19 6.12 -5.03
CA VAL A 61 5.60 6.09 -5.41
C VAL A 61 6.34 7.33 -4.94
N GLN A 62 5.63 8.38 -4.53
CA GLN A 62 6.25 9.61 -4.02
C GLN A 62 6.46 9.57 -2.52
N THR A 63 6.01 8.52 -1.84
CA THR A 63 6.17 8.40 -0.40
C THR A 63 7.39 7.56 -0.06
N PRO A 64 7.93 7.72 1.15
CA PRO A 64 8.99 6.83 1.61
C PRO A 64 8.49 5.38 1.64
N ASP A 65 9.40 4.43 1.52
CA ASP A 65 9.03 3.02 1.48
C ASP A 65 8.17 2.60 2.66
N PHE A 66 8.51 3.05 3.87
CA PHE A 66 7.76 2.63 5.05
C PHE A 66 6.33 3.14 5.04
N VAL A 67 6.07 4.28 4.40
CA VAL A 67 4.73 4.83 4.27
C VAL A 67 3.97 4.08 3.19
N ARG A 68 4.60 3.85 2.04
CA ARG A 68 4.00 3.08 0.96
C ARG A 68 3.58 1.70 1.45
N ASP A 69 4.49 1.03 2.14
CA ASP A 69 4.23 -0.32 2.62
C ASP A 69 3.10 -0.32 3.65
N TYR A 70 3.08 0.69 4.53
CA TYR A 70 1.99 0.79 5.51
C TYR A 70 0.63 0.92 4.82
N ILE A 71 0.53 1.77 3.80
CA ILE A 71 -0.74 1.97 3.13
C ILE A 71 -1.20 0.67 2.47
N ILE A 72 -0.28 -0.06 1.87
CA ILE A 72 -0.61 -1.35 1.27
C ILE A 72 -1.04 -2.36 2.33
N TYR A 73 -0.30 -2.48 3.43
CA TYR A 73 -0.69 -3.37 4.53
C TYR A 73 -2.06 -3.00 5.08
N HIS A 74 -2.34 -1.70 5.22
CA HIS A 74 -3.62 -1.21 5.71
C HIS A 74 -4.76 -1.76 4.85
N GLU A 75 -4.62 -1.65 3.53
CA GLU A 75 -5.66 -2.13 2.63
C GLU A 75 -5.74 -3.66 2.61
N LEU A 76 -4.60 -4.34 2.69
CA LEU A 76 -4.61 -5.80 2.74
C LEU A 76 -5.33 -6.32 3.99
N MET A 77 -5.15 -5.65 5.12
CA MET A 77 -5.79 -6.09 6.36
C MET A 77 -7.30 -5.86 6.33
N HIS A 78 -7.78 -4.91 5.51
CA HIS A 78 -9.21 -4.75 5.32
C HIS A 78 -9.86 -5.96 4.65
N LEU A 79 -9.09 -6.81 3.99
CA LEU A 79 -9.65 -8.05 3.47
C LEU A 79 -10.07 -9.00 4.59
N ARG A 80 -9.57 -8.78 5.80
CA ARG A 80 -9.92 -9.58 6.96
C ARG A 80 -10.84 -8.86 7.92
N GLU A 81 -10.69 -7.53 8.04
CA GLU A 81 -11.47 -6.72 8.96
C GLU A 81 -11.84 -5.44 8.24
N MET A 82 -13.05 -5.34 7.74
CA MET A 82 -13.44 -4.17 6.94
C MET A 82 -13.53 -2.87 7.76
N ASN A 83 -13.83 -2.96 9.03
CA ASN A 83 -13.92 -1.78 9.87
C ASN A 83 -12.62 -1.51 10.61
N HIS A 84 -12.39 -0.26 10.97
CA HIS A 84 -11.21 0.14 11.74
C HIS A 84 -11.41 -0.20 13.22
N SER A 85 -11.69 -1.46 13.51
CA SER A 85 -11.89 -1.94 14.86
C SER A 85 -10.56 -2.21 15.55
N ALA A 86 -10.60 -2.51 16.84
CA ALA A 86 -9.40 -2.91 17.56
C ALA A 86 -8.76 -4.13 16.91
N ARG A 87 -9.59 -5.04 16.39
CA ARG A 87 -9.09 -6.23 15.71
C ARG A 87 -8.34 -5.87 14.42
N PHE A 88 -8.85 -4.88 13.69
CA PHE A 88 -8.18 -4.40 12.48
C PHE A 88 -6.78 -3.86 12.84
N TRP A 89 -6.70 -2.97 13.83
CA TRP A 89 -5.43 -2.36 14.18
C TRP A 89 -4.44 -3.37 14.76
N ALA A 90 -4.93 -4.40 15.43
CA ALA A 90 -4.08 -5.48 15.90
C ALA A 90 -3.44 -6.22 14.73
N ARG A 91 -4.20 -6.45 13.66
CA ARG A 91 -3.66 -7.10 12.48
C ARG A 91 -2.65 -6.22 11.75
N VAL A 92 -2.93 -4.91 11.69
CA VAL A 92 -1.99 -3.97 11.09
C VAL A 92 -0.68 -3.96 11.89
N ALA A 93 -0.76 -3.90 13.20
CA ALA A 93 0.43 -3.86 14.05
C ALA A 93 1.29 -5.12 13.91
N GLU A 94 0.64 -6.24 13.64
CA GLU A 94 1.34 -7.50 13.48
C GLU A 94 2.23 -7.51 12.24
N VAL A 95 1.73 -6.98 11.12
CA VAL A 95 2.46 -6.99 9.87
C VAL A 95 3.27 -5.71 9.65
N CYS A 96 2.92 -4.64 10.35
CA CYS A 96 3.57 -3.34 10.16
C CYS A 96 3.74 -2.66 11.52
N PRO A 97 4.75 -3.07 12.31
CA PRO A 97 4.94 -2.51 13.66
C PRO A 97 5.14 -1.00 13.67
N GLY A 98 5.66 -0.43 12.59
CA GLY A 98 5.88 1.01 12.49
C GLY A 98 4.72 1.80 11.94
N TRP A 99 3.51 1.25 11.96
CA TRP A 99 2.37 1.90 11.33
C TRP A 99 2.07 3.30 11.88
N GLN A 100 2.33 3.52 13.15
CA GLN A 100 2.06 4.84 13.74
C GLN A 100 2.99 5.92 13.19
N ASP A 101 4.24 5.57 12.90
CA ASP A 101 5.17 6.50 12.28
C ASP A 101 4.71 6.85 10.85
N ALA A 102 4.20 5.87 10.13
CA ALA A 102 3.68 6.10 8.79
C ALA A 102 2.45 7.03 8.84
N GLU A 103 1.56 6.82 9.81
CA GLU A 103 0.40 7.68 9.99
C GLU A 103 0.83 9.12 10.27
N ARG A 104 1.85 9.29 11.11
CA ARG A 104 2.36 10.63 11.41
C ARG A 104 2.94 11.29 10.16
N TRP A 105 3.64 10.53 9.35
CA TRP A 105 4.20 11.07 8.11
C TRP A 105 3.08 11.55 7.17
N ILE A 106 2.04 10.73 7.02
CA ILE A 106 0.91 11.07 6.16
C ILE A 106 0.24 12.35 6.65
N LYS A 107 0.05 12.46 7.95
CA LYS A 107 -0.59 13.63 8.51
C LYS A 107 0.20 14.90 8.24
N ARG A 108 1.52 14.81 8.27
CA ARG A 108 2.39 15.98 8.06
C ARG A 108 2.57 16.31 6.59
N ASN A 109 2.59 15.30 5.74
CA ASN A 109 3.03 15.48 4.37
C ASN A 109 2.00 15.18 3.29
N GLY A 110 0.84 14.71 3.65
CA GLY A 110 -0.15 14.30 2.65
C GLY A 110 -0.49 15.39 1.65
N SER A 111 -0.63 16.63 2.11
CA SER A 111 -0.97 17.71 1.20
C SER A 111 0.20 18.10 0.30
N VAL A 112 1.41 17.81 0.71
CA VAL A 112 2.61 18.18 -0.04
C VAL A 112 2.70 17.38 -1.34
N ILE A 113 2.18 16.16 -1.34
CA ILE A 113 2.25 15.33 -2.53
C ILE A 113 0.92 15.29 -3.28
N GLY A 114 0.07 16.27 -3.03
CA GLY A 114 -1.09 16.45 -3.88
C GLY A 114 -2.33 15.68 -3.47
N LEU A 115 -2.42 15.29 -2.26
CA LEU A 115 -3.64 14.69 -1.73
C LEU A 115 -4.24 15.55 -0.67
#